data_554aa49096dc9e8ac46063c053238c18
#
_entry.id   554aa49096dc9e8ac46063c053238c18
#
_cell.length_a   1.000
_cell.length_b   1.000
_cell.length_c   1.000
_cell.angle_alpha   90.00
_cell.angle_beta   90.00
_cell.angle_gamma   90.00
#
_symmetry.space_group_name_H-M   'P 1'
#
loop_
_entity.id
_entity.type
_entity.pdbx_description
1 polymer ?
#
loop_
_entity_poly.entity_id
_entity_poly.type
_entity_poly.pdbx_seq_one_letter_code
_entity_poly.pdbx_strand_id
1 'polypeptide(L)'
;MLQLLQSLIWLLAGVGVFIVGMNFLSDALEKSAGSGMKKLLEKISNNRFSGVGIGAGVTAIVQSSSATSVMVIGLVNAGVMTLTQATPIIMGANIGTTVTGVLVALKNDYFNMLMYLLTFVGVVLGFLKRERIRIVGSMLCGLGMIFVGLSIMSSEQAFGNPLVEDLFTNIFEVVEFPLLLILVGVLFTALIQSSSAATGVVIAMVGTGVLPLDLALFIILGANIGTCVTALLASVGANVNSKRIALIHFTFNALGTILFTAVIWIFRDSAVNLLVSLFPGDDPMSLQMRVSVFHVIFNVTTTLLLLPFVKLLVQYSCLVIKDKKAEGEELTLRYVDDRLLSAPPVALMQVKKEMEYMLRLAETNVNLSFAAMDTGSAEHDERLRQNEAVIDFTNHALTKFLIRLSASVDQRDERIIGSYFHVLNDLERIGDHAENFHEIGMEMRSKGIAFSDRARGEIAAMRDSIARMFAISKDAFENLHRERLAELTALEDGVDTQKSELIAGHFTRLAEGNCNIDVSPYYSSTVLGLERVADHLVNIGYSIVNPTGSQTESN
;
A
#
# COMPACT_ATOMS: atom_id res chain seq x y z
N MET A 1 -8.32 -48.16 2.79
CA MET A 1 -8.50 -47.02 3.72
C MET A 1 -7.16 -46.46 4.22
N LEU A 2 -6.23 -47.25 4.79
CA LEU A 2 -4.93 -46.72 5.25
C LEU A 2 -4.06 -46.14 4.11
N GLN A 3 -3.97 -46.83 2.98
CA GLN A 3 -3.23 -46.35 1.81
C GLN A 3 -3.81 -45.05 1.23
N LEU A 4 -5.13 -44.95 1.16
CA LEU A 4 -5.79 -43.70 0.72
C LEU A 4 -5.53 -42.54 1.68
N LEU A 5 -5.59 -42.80 3.02
CA LEU A 5 -5.24 -41.79 4.00
C LEU A 5 -3.77 -41.37 3.87
N GLN A 6 -2.87 -42.31 3.63
CA GLN A 6 -1.45 -42.00 3.40
C GLN A 6 -1.25 -41.13 2.15
N SER A 7 -1.95 -41.42 1.04
CA SER A 7 -1.87 -40.62 -0.18
C SER A 7 -2.45 -39.21 0.00
N LEU A 8 -3.54 -39.06 0.75
CA LEU A 8 -4.07 -37.75 1.11
C LEU A 8 -3.10 -36.94 1.98
N ILE A 9 -2.37 -37.59 2.88
CA ILE A 9 -1.32 -36.92 3.67
C ILE A 9 -0.18 -36.46 2.77
N TRP A 10 0.27 -37.26 1.81
CA TRP A 10 1.29 -36.85 0.82
C TRP A 10 0.81 -35.66 -0.03
N LEU A 11 -0.44 -35.69 -0.47
CA LEU A 11 -1.04 -34.58 -1.19
C LEU A 11 -1.04 -33.30 -0.36
N LEU A 12 -1.50 -33.36 0.88
CA LEU A 12 -1.50 -32.20 1.80
C LEU A 12 -0.09 -31.69 2.07
N ALA A 13 0.90 -32.59 2.21
CA ALA A 13 2.30 -32.22 2.36
C ALA A 13 2.82 -31.48 1.11
N GLY A 14 2.51 -31.98 -0.09
CA GLY A 14 2.86 -31.34 -1.35
C GLY A 14 2.24 -29.94 -1.49
N VAL A 15 0.96 -29.80 -1.18
CA VAL A 15 0.25 -28.51 -1.15
C VAL A 15 0.91 -27.57 -0.13
N GLY A 16 1.24 -28.05 1.06
CA GLY A 16 1.91 -27.26 2.10
C GLY A 16 3.26 -26.71 1.63
N VAL A 17 4.12 -27.57 1.07
CA VAL A 17 5.42 -27.16 0.52
C VAL A 17 5.26 -26.17 -0.63
N PHE A 18 4.30 -26.39 -1.51
CA PHE A 18 3.98 -25.49 -2.62
C PHE A 18 3.58 -24.09 -2.12
N ILE A 19 2.68 -24.01 -1.13
CA ILE A 19 2.22 -22.74 -0.54
C ILE A 19 3.38 -22.02 0.15
N VAL A 20 4.22 -22.73 0.90
CA VAL A 20 5.42 -22.14 1.54
C VAL A 20 6.37 -21.60 0.48
N GLY A 21 6.60 -22.34 -0.61
CA GLY A 21 7.41 -21.88 -1.75
C GLY A 21 6.86 -20.60 -2.38
N MET A 22 5.55 -20.54 -2.59
CA MET A 22 4.86 -19.35 -3.11
C MET A 22 5.04 -18.14 -2.17
N ASN A 23 4.88 -18.33 -0.88
CA ASN A 23 5.05 -17.25 0.10
C ASN A 23 6.51 -16.75 0.13
N PHE A 24 7.50 -17.65 0.16
CA PHE A 24 8.91 -17.27 0.11
C PHE A 24 9.26 -16.49 -1.15
N LEU A 25 8.75 -16.92 -2.30
CA LEU A 25 8.96 -16.22 -3.56
C LEU A 25 8.31 -14.83 -3.54
N SER A 26 7.04 -14.75 -3.15
CA SER A 26 6.27 -13.51 -3.08
C SER A 26 6.92 -12.49 -2.13
N ASP A 27 7.24 -12.89 -0.89
CA ASP A 27 7.87 -12.02 0.11
C ASP A 27 9.24 -11.49 -0.36
N ALA A 28 10.04 -12.35 -1.00
CA ALA A 28 11.35 -11.96 -1.49
C ALA A 28 11.25 -11.02 -2.71
N LEU A 29 10.30 -11.27 -3.61
CA LEU A 29 10.02 -10.40 -4.76
C LEU A 29 9.48 -9.04 -4.31
N GLU A 30 8.59 -9.00 -3.32
CA GLU A 30 8.06 -7.78 -2.74
C GLU A 30 9.17 -6.93 -2.13
N LYS A 31 10.06 -7.52 -1.31
CA LYS A 31 11.23 -6.83 -0.75
C LYS A 31 12.18 -6.29 -1.82
N SER A 32 12.37 -7.05 -2.89
CA SER A 32 13.22 -6.62 -4.02
C SER A 32 12.59 -5.52 -4.87
N ALA A 33 11.27 -5.53 -5.01
CA ALA A 33 10.53 -4.67 -5.93
C ALA A 33 10.27 -3.25 -5.38
N GLY A 34 10.56 -2.97 -4.11
CA GLY A 34 10.13 -1.76 -3.39
C GLY A 34 10.28 -0.45 -4.17
N SER A 35 11.45 -0.16 -4.76
CA SER A 35 11.67 1.06 -5.56
C SER A 35 11.01 1.00 -6.95
N GLY A 36 10.90 -0.20 -7.54
CA GLY A 36 10.23 -0.42 -8.82
C GLY A 36 8.72 -0.25 -8.72
N MET A 37 8.13 -0.79 -7.68
CA MET A 37 6.70 -0.65 -7.37
C MET A 37 6.32 0.82 -7.16
N LYS A 38 7.12 1.58 -6.41
CA LYS A 38 6.94 3.03 -6.25
C LYS A 38 6.89 3.76 -7.59
N LYS A 39 7.88 3.51 -8.48
CA LYS A 39 7.93 4.13 -9.82
C LYS A 39 6.75 3.75 -10.71
N LEU A 40 6.22 2.52 -10.59
CA LEU A 40 5.03 2.10 -11.33
C LEU A 40 3.78 2.81 -10.82
N LEU A 41 3.64 2.95 -9.51
CA LEU A 41 2.50 3.64 -8.89
C LEU A 41 2.54 5.16 -9.10
N GLU A 42 3.72 5.78 -9.18
CA GLU A 42 3.86 7.20 -9.55
C GLU A 42 3.34 7.51 -10.97
N LYS A 43 3.28 6.49 -11.86
CA LYS A 43 2.72 6.60 -13.21
C LYS A 43 1.20 6.40 -13.28
N ILE A 44 0.51 6.38 -12.14
CA ILE A 44 -0.96 6.28 -12.12
C ILE A 44 -1.54 7.43 -12.94
N SER A 45 -2.21 7.08 -14.01
CA SER A 45 -2.82 8.04 -14.93
C SER A 45 -4.30 7.73 -15.14
N ASN A 46 -5.03 8.65 -15.75
CA ASN A 46 -6.41 8.43 -16.16
C ASN A 46 -6.54 7.50 -17.39
N ASN A 47 -5.41 7.06 -17.96
CA ASN A 47 -5.40 6.13 -19.08
C ASN A 47 -5.66 4.69 -18.58
N ARG A 48 -6.75 4.10 -19.01
CA ARG A 48 -7.18 2.75 -18.60
C ARG A 48 -6.17 1.67 -18.99
N PHE A 49 -5.57 1.77 -20.18
CA PHE A 49 -4.55 0.80 -20.62
C PHE A 49 -3.29 0.87 -19.75
N SER A 50 -2.88 2.07 -19.37
CA SER A 50 -1.78 2.26 -18.42
C SER A 50 -2.11 1.63 -17.06
N GLY A 51 -3.34 1.82 -16.58
CA GLY A 51 -3.82 1.18 -15.34
C GLY A 51 -3.74 -0.33 -15.39
N VAL A 52 -4.22 -0.96 -16.48
CA VAL A 52 -4.09 -2.42 -16.68
C VAL A 52 -2.63 -2.85 -16.71
N GLY A 53 -1.78 -2.13 -17.44
CA GLY A 53 -0.34 -2.43 -17.50
C GLY A 53 0.36 -2.32 -16.14
N ILE A 54 0.01 -1.31 -15.34
CA ILE A 54 0.52 -1.14 -13.97
C ILE A 54 0.06 -2.31 -13.09
N GLY A 55 -1.24 -2.63 -13.09
CA GLY A 55 -1.78 -3.74 -12.30
C GLY A 55 -1.17 -5.08 -12.67
N ALA A 56 -1.03 -5.37 -13.97
CA ALA A 56 -0.40 -6.59 -14.46
C ALA A 56 1.09 -6.64 -14.07
N GLY A 57 1.82 -5.54 -14.25
CA GLY A 57 3.24 -5.46 -13.92
C GLY A 57 3.52 -5.60 -12.42
N VAL A 58 2.77 -4.87 -11.58
CA VAL A 58 2.91 -4.96 -10.12
C VAL A 58 2.62 -6.38 -9.65
N THR A 59 1.50 -6.98 -10.09
CA THR A 59 1.13 -8.34 -9.68
C THR A 59 2.10 -9.40 -10.21
N ALA A 60 2.59 -9.28 -11.45
CA ALA A 60 3.58 -10.19 -11.99
C ALA A 60 4.92 -10.12 -11.24
N ILE A 61 5.32 -8.92 -10.78
CA ILE A 61 6.53 -8.71 -9.98
C ILE A 61 6.34 -9.23 -8.55
N VAL A 62 5.24 -8.85 -7.88
CA VAL A 62 4.96 -9.22 -6.48
C VAL A 62 4.47 -10.68 -6.37
N GLN A 63 3.99 -11.27 -7.47
CA GLN A 63 3.38 -12.63 -7.52
C GLN A 63 2.17 -12.79 -6.59
N SER A 64 1.51 -11.67 -6.22
CA SER A 64 0.35 -11.65 -5.33
C SER A 64 -0.69 -10.63 -5.78
N SER A 65 -1.79 -11.11 -6.39
CA SER A 65 -2.94 -10.26 -6.73
C SER A 65 -3.71 -9.81 -5.49
N SER A 66 -3.69 -10.61 -4.43
CA SER A 66 -4.29 -10.22 -3.15
C SER A 66 -3.58 -9.02 -2.55
N ALA A 67 -2.24 -9.03 -2.47
CA ALA A 67 -1.44 -7.89 -1.99
C ALA A 67 -1.68 -6.65 -2.86
N THR A 68 -1.66 -6.79 -4.20
CA THR A 68 -1.96 -5.70 -5.14
C THR A 68 -3.36 -5.12 -4.91
N SER A 69 -4.38 -5.98 -4.73
CA SER A 69 -5.76 -5.55 -4.50
C SER A 69 -5.93 -4.82 -3.17
N VAL A 70 -5.34 -5.35 -2.09
CA VAL A 70 -5.36 -4.72 -0.75
C VAL A 70 -4.66 -3.36 -0.78
N MET A 71 -3.52 -3.26 -1.47
CA MET A 71 -2.81 -1.99 -1.66
C MET A 71 -3.66 -0.97 -2.43
N VAL A 72 -4.31 -1.37 -3.52
CA VAL A 72 -5.20 -0.49 -4.30
C VAL A 72 -6.40 -0.04 -3.45
N ILE A 73 -6.99 -0.93 -2.65
CA ILE A 73 -8.05 -0.61 -1.69
C ILE A 73 -7.55 0.43 -0.67
N GLY A 74 -6.34 0.26 -0.14
CA GLY A 74 -5.72 1.22 0.78
C GLY A 74 -5.51 2.60 0.15
N LEU A 75 -5.01 2.66 -1.11
CA LEU A 75 -4.84 3.93 -1.85
C LEU A 75 -6.17 4.63 -2.16
N VAL A 76 -7.22 3.86 -2.47
CA VAL A 76 -8.58 4.40 -2.64
C VAL A 76 -9.14 4.87 -1.31
N ASN A 77 -8.92 4.13 -0.22
CA ASN A 77 -9.33 4.53 1.13
C ASN A 77 -8.69 5.83 1.58
N ALA A 78 -7.41 5.98 1.29
CA ALA A 78 -6.63 7.20 1.55
C ALA A 78 -6.94 8.36 0.57
N GLY A 79 -7.88 8.19 -0.37
CA GLY A 79 -8.24 9.25 -1.33
C GLY A 79 -7.14 9.60 -2.35
N VAL A 80 -6.07 8.82 -2.41
CA VAL A 80 -4.94 9.02 -3.34
C VAL A 80 -5.29 8.59 -4.75
N MET A 81 -6.22 7.65 -4.86
CA MET A 81 -6.67 7.07 -6.12
C MET A 81 -8.19 7.09 -6.22
N THR A 82 -8.70 7.48 -7.37
CA THR A 82 -10.14 7.41 -7.65
C THR A 82 -10.56 6.00 -8.03
N LEU A 83 -11.84 5.66 -7.87
CA LEU A 83 -12.41 4.37 -8.33
C LEU A 83 -12.15 4.11 -9.81
N THR A 84 -12.21 5.16 -10.65
CA THR A 84 -11.98 5.06 -12.09
C THR A 84 -10.52 4.72 -12.44
N GLN A 85 -9.56 5.16 -11.63
CA GLN A 85 -8.14 4.82 -11.77
C GLN A 85 -7.83 3.43 -11.19
N ALA A 86 -8.45 3.07 -10.08
CA ALA A 86 -8.25 1.80 -9.38
C ALA A 86 -8.79 0.59 -10.18
N THR A 87 -9.95 0.75 -10.81
CA THR A 87 -10.61 -0.36 -11.54
C THR A 87 -9.73 -1.01 -12.60
N PRO A 88 -9.07 -0.29 -13.53
CA PRO A 88 -8.17 -0.89 -14.51
C PRO A 88 -6.95 -1.59 -13.87
N ILE A 89 -6.46 -1.09 -12.73
CA ILE A 89 -5.34 -1.72 -12.01
C ILE A 89 -5.76 -3.08 -11.46
N ILE A 90 -6.95 -3.19 -10.87
CA ILE A 90 -7.51 -4.47 -10.41
C ILE A 90 -7.70 -5.46 -11.57
N MET A 91 -8.23 -4.97 -12.71
CA MET A 91 -8.35 -5.82 -13.92
C MET A 91 -6.97 -6.33 -14.38
N GLY A 92 -5.96 -5.46 -14.38
CA GLY A 92 -4.58 -5.82 -14.71
C GLY A 92 -3.96 -6.80 -13.72
N ALA A 93 -4.25 -6.66 -12.42
CA ALA A 93 -3.76 -7.57 -11.39
C ALA A 93 -4.17 -9.02 -11.66
N ASN A 94 -5.38 -9.26 -12.16
CA ASN A 94 -5.83 -10.59 -12.55
C ASN A 94 -4.99 -11.16 -13.71
N ILE A 95 -4.64 -10.33 -14.71
CA ILE A 95 -3.73 -10.75 -15.78
C ILE A 95 -2.35 -11.12 -15.20
N GLY A 96 -1.79 -10.27 -14.31
CA GLY A 96 -0.49 -10.51 -13.67
C GLY A 96 -0.41 -11.84 -12.92
N THR A 97 -1.50 -12.28 -12.31
CA THR A 97 -1.59 -13.56 -11.59
C THR A 97 -1.36 -14.77 -12.51
N THR A 98 -1.72 -14.67 -13.78
CA THR A 98 -1.59 -15.78 -14.73
C THR A 98 -0.14 -16.18 -15.01
N VAL A 99 0.82 -15.27 -14.79
CA VAL A 99 2.26 -15.53 -14.95
C VAL A 99 2.71 -16.71 -14.07
N THR A 100 2.19 -16.80 -12.85
CA THR A 100 2.47 -17.92 -11.93
C THR A 100 2.01 -19.25 -12.53
N GLY A 101 0.80 -19.30 -13.08
CA GLY A 101 0.27 -20.53 -13.70
C GLY A 101 1.12 -21.00 -14.88
N VAL A 102 1.56 -20.06 -15.74
CA VAL A 102 2.44 -20.37 -16.88
C VAL A 102 3.80 -20.89 -16.38
N LEU A 103 4.36 -20.26 -15.34
CA LEU A 103 5.63 -20.71 -14.75
C LEU A 103 5.53 -22.14 -14.20
N VAL A 104 4.44 -22.43 -13.48
CA VAL A 104 4.17 -23.75 -12.89
C VAL A 104 4.00 -24.82 -13.95
N ALA A 105 3.42 -24.48 -15.10
CA ALA A 105 3.17 -25.43 -16.20
C ALA A 105 4.42 -25.78 -17.02
N LEU A 106 5.54 -25.06 -16.87
CA LEU A 106 6.82 -25.36 -17.55
C LEU A 106 7.55 -26.58 -16.96
N LYS A 107 6.82 -27.53 -16.39
CA LYS A 107 7.39 -28.69 -15.71
C LYS A 107 7.86 -29.74 -16.71
N ASN A 108 9.18 -30.04 -16.69
CA ASN A 108 9.79 -31.23 -17.31
C ASN A 108 10.94 -31.73 -16.42
N ASP A 109 11.45 -32.92 -16.66
CA ASP A 109 12.43 -33.57 -15.77
C ASP A 109 13.72 -32.77 -15.60
N TYR A 110 14.28 -32.22 -16.69
CA TYR A 110 15.50 -31.38 -16.62
C TYR A 110 15.23 -30.08 -15.87
N PHE A 111 14.07 -29.46 -16.10
CA PHE A 111 13.69 -28.24 -15.43
C PHE A 111 13.46 -28.48 -13.93
N ASN A 112 12.80 -29.58 -13.55
CA ASN A 112 12.61 -29.98 -12.16
C ASN A 112 13.95 -30.17 -11.45
N MET A 113 14.90 -30.87 -12.07
CA MET A 113 16.24 -31.08 -11.49
C MET A 113 16.97 -29.74 -11.23
N LEU A 114 16.87 -28.79 -12.16
CA LEU A 114 17.38 -27.44 -11.96
C LEU A 114 16.69 -26.74 -10.79
N MET A 115 15.36 -26.82 -10.68
CA MET A 115 14.59 -26.18 -9.60
C MET A 115 14.95 -26.77 -8.23
N TYR A 116 15.19 -28.08 -8.14
CA TYR A 116 15.64 -28.72 -6.88
C TYR A 116 17.02 -28.22 -6.47
N LEU A 117 17.95 -28.06 -7.44
CA LEU A 117 19.26 -27.46 -7.18
C LEU A 117 19.11 -26.00 -6.71
N LEU A 118 18.23 -25.23 -7.34
CA LEU A 118 17.98 -23.84 -6.95
C LEU A 118 17.41 -23.75 -5.53
N THR A 119 16.58 -24.72 -5.09
CA THR A 119 16.12 -24.78 -3.70
C THR A 119 17.30 -24.86 -2.72
N PHE A 120 18.24 -25.79 -2.97
CA PHE A 120 19.41 -25.96 -2.12
C PHE A 120 20.33 -24.71 -2.14
N VAL A 121 20.64 -24.20 -3.33
CA VAL A 121 21.43 -22.96 -3.48
C VAL A 121 20.76 -21.80 -2.77
N GLY A 122 19.43 -21.67 -2.91
CA GLY A 122 18.64 -20.64 -2.27
C GLY A 122 18.73 -20.69 -0.73
N VAL A 123 18.64 -21.87 -0.15
CA VAL A 123 18.84 -22.08 1.30
C VAL A 123 20.25 -21.66 1.73
N VAL A 124 21.31 -22.09 1.01
CA VAL A 124 22.68 -21.73 1.34
C VAL A 124 22.90 -20.21 1.26
N LEU A 125 22.38 -19.54 0.23
CA LEU A 125 22.44 -18.08 0.11
C LEU A 125 21.68 -17.37 1.23
N GLY A 126 20.61 -17.97 1.74
CA GLY A 126 19.82 -17.47 2.86
C GLY A 126 20.60 -17.33 4.18
N PHE A 127 21.67 -18.09 4.38
CA PHE A 127 22.56 -18.00 5.54
C PHE A 127 23.60 -16.87 5.45
N LEU A 128 23.75 -16.22 4.30
CA LEU A 128 24.73 -15.15 4.13
C LEU A 128 24.25 -13.85 4.75
N LYS A 129 25.16 -13.09 5.38
CA LYS A 129 24.87 -11.85 6.09
C LYS A 129 24.43 -10.69 5.20
N ARG A 130 24.73 -10.72 3.89
CA ARG A 130 24.39 -9.66 2.94
C ARG A 130 22.91 -9.75 2.56
N GLU A 131 22.13 -8.75 2.92
CA GLU A 131 20.68 -8.71 2.72
C GLU A 131 20.25 -8.98 1.27
N ARG A 132 20.88 -8.34 0.28
CA ARG A 132 20.59 -8.57 -1.15
C ARG A 132 20.77 -10.03 -1.55
N ILE A 133 21.82 -10.70 -1.04
CA ILE A 133 22.08 -12.11 -1.35
C ILE A 133 21.05 -12.99 -0.66
N ARG A 134 20.64 -12.65 0.56
CA ARG A 134 19.60 -13.37 1.30
C ARG A 134 18.24 -13.28 0.59
N ILE A 135 17.88 -12.09 0.06
CA ILE A 135 16.66 -11.92 -0.74
C ILE A 135 16.70 -12.81 -2.00
N VAL A 136 17.81 -12.79 -2.75
CA VAL A 136 17.99 -13.68 -3.92
C VAL A 136 17.92 -15.15 -3.49
N GLY A 137 18.52 -15.50 -2.36
CA GLY A 137 18.43 -16.83 -1.78
C GLY A 137 16.97 -17.26 -1.51
N SER A 138 16.18 -16.38 -0.91
CA SER A 138 14.76 -16.64 -0.65
C SER A 138 13.95 -16.78 -1.95
N MET A 139 14.24 -15.98 -3.00
CA MET A 139 13.61 -16.12 -4.32
C MET A 139 13.90 -17.50 -4.93
N LEU A 140 15.16 -17.90 -4.95
CA LEU A 140 15.57 -19.19 -5.52
C LEU A 140 15.01 -20.36 -4.73
N CYS A 141 15.05 -20.28 -3.39
CA CYS A 141 14.46 -21.27 -2.50
C CYS A 141 12.95 -21.39 -2.72
N GLY A 142 12.23 -20.26 -2.73
CA GLY A 142 10.77 -20.23 -2.95
C GLY A 142 10.39 -20.82 -4.31
N LEU A 143 11.08 -20.38 -5.37
CA LEU A 143 10.86 -20.91 -6.72
C LEU A 143 11.08 -22.42 -6.76
N GLY A 144 12.18 -22.91 -6.21
CA GLY A 144 12.47 -24.34 -6.18
C GLY A 144 11.46 -25.14 -5.34
N MET A 145 11.04 -24.61 -4.18
CA MET A 145 10.03 -25.26 -3.32
C MET A 145 8.67 -25.39 -4.02
N ILE A 146 8.26 -24.46 -4.88
CA ILE A 146 7.07 -24.58 -5.72
C ILE A 146 7.13 -25.88 -6.52
N PHE A 147 8.26 -26.15 -7.20
CA PHE A 147 8.43 -27.37 -8.01
C PHE A 147 8.60 -28.62 -7.18
N VAL A 148 9.21 -28.53 -5.98
CA VAL A 148 9.24 -29.65 -5.01
C VAL A 148 7.81 -30.02 -4.60
N GLY A 149 7.00 -29.03 -4.22
CA GLY A 149 5.59 -29.24 -3.85
C GLY A 149 4.78 -29.87 -5.00
N LEU A 150 4.94 -29.35 -6.22
CA LEU A 150 4.31 -29.91 -7.43
C LEU A 150 4.75 -31.36 -7.70
N SER A 151 6.03 -31.67 -7.47
CA SER A 151 6.54 -33.01 -7.65
C SER A 151 5.97 -33.99 -6.63
N ILE A 152 5.87 -33.55 -5.37
CA ILE A 152 5.21 -34.34 -4.32
C ILE A 152 3.75 -34.61 -4.67
N MET A 153 3.00 -33.57 -5.08
CA MET A 153 1.59 -33.73 -5.47
C MET A 153 1.40 -34.66 -6.67
N SER A 154 2.31 -34.62 -7.65
CA SER A 154 2.25 -35.45 -8.86
C SER A 154 2.87 -36.85 -8.66
N SER A 155 3.36 -37.18 -7.49
CA SER A 155 4.02 -38.47 -7.22
C SER A 155 3.02 -39.64 -7.16
N GLU A 156 3.54 -40.88 -7.32
CA GLU A 156 2.79 -42.12 -7.13
C GLU A 156 2.20 -42.27 -5.73
N GLN A 157 2.72 -41.53 -4.75
CA GLN A 157 2.21 -41.52 -3.38
C GLN A 157 1.01 -40.58 -3.19
N ALA A 158 0.81 -39.61 -4.11
CA ALA A 158 -0.25 -38.61 -4.06
C ALA A 158 -1.23 -38.78 -5.24
N PHE A 159 -1.31 -37.84 -6.17
CA PHE A 159 -2.23 -37.92 -7.32
C PHE A 159 -1.93 -39.08 -8.27
N GLY A 160 -0.68 -39.52 -8.40
CA GLY A 160 -0.31 -40.69 -9.19
C GLY A 160 -0.69 -42.04 -8.53
N ASN A 161 -1.33 -42.05 -7.36
CA ASN A 161 -1.79 -43.27 -6.75
C ASN A 161 -3.11 -43.73 -7.37
N PRO A 162 -3.24 -44.97 -7.84
CA PRO A 162 -4.47 -45.49 -8.48
C PRO A 162 -5.73 -45.35 -7.60
N LEU A 163 -5.60 -45.49 -6.25
CA LEU A 163 -6.74 -45.34 -5.35
C LEU A 163 -7.21 -43.86 -5.26
N VAL A 164 -6.31 -42.91 -5.44
CA VAL A 164 -6.65 -41.49 -5.48
C VAL A 164 -7.24 -41.13 -6.84
N GLU A 165 -6.66 -41.67 -7.94
CA GLU A 165 -7.18 -41.53 -9.29
C GLU A 165 -8.61 -42.06 -9.40
N ASP A 166 -8.85 -43.29 -8.92
CA ASP A 166 -10.21 -43.88 -8.90
C ASP A 166 -11.18 -43.04 -8.07
N LEU A 167 -10.75 -42.55 -6.90
CA LEU A 167 -11.59 -41.71 -6.04
C LEU A 167 -12.01 -40.41 -6.76
N PHE A 168 -11.08 -39.72 -7.35
CA PHE A 168 -11.37 -38.44 -8.03
C PHE A 168 -12.13 -38.66 -9.34
N THR A 169 -11.80 -39.69 -10.10
CA THR A 169 -12.56 -40.07 -11.31
C THR A 169 -14.03 -40.33 -10.97
N ASN A 170 -14.32 -41.14 -9.95
CA ASN A 170 -15.69 -41.38 -9.51
C ASN A 170 -16.39 -40.09 -9.02
N ILE A 171 -15.65 -39.18 -8.35
CA ILE A 171 -16.21 -37.90 -7.94
C ILE A 171 -16.56 -37.03 -9.16
N PHE A 172 -15.67 -36.94 -10.15
CA PHE A 172 -15.87 -36.12 -11.34
C PHE A 172 -16.87 -36.71 -12.33
N GLU A 173 -17.06 -38.01 -12.35
CA GLU A 173 -18.17 -38.63 -13.11
C GLU A 173 -19.55 -38.25 -12.55
N VAL A 174 -19.64 -38.00 -11.23
CA VAL A 174 -20.91 -37.59 -10.60
C VAL A 174 -21.04 -36.05 -10.59
N VAL A 175 -19.92 -35.32 -10.51
CA VAL A 175 -19.86 -33.86 -10.34
C VAL A 175 -19.50 -33.22 -11.70
N GLU A 176 -20.30 -33.40 -12.72
CA GLU A 176 -20.09 -32.76 -14.03
C GLU A 176 -20.77 -31.38 -14.16
N PHE A 177 -21.63 -31.01 -13.21
CA PHE A 177 -22.41 -29.80 -13.32
C PHE A 177 -21.53 -28.55 -13.17
N PRO A 178 -21.42 -27.67 -14.19
CA PRO A 178 -20.47 -26.56 -14.23
C PRO A 178 -20.51 -25.62 -13.02
N LEU A 179 -21.72 -25.29 -12.53
CA LEU A 179 -21.87 -24.39 -11.41
C LEU A 179 -21.32 -24.99 -10.10
N LEU A 180 -21.37 -26.30 -9.93
CA LEU A 180 -20.80 -26.98 -8.77
C LEU A 180 -19.26 -26.96 -8.81
N LEU A 181 -18.67 -27.16 -9.98
CA LEU A 181 -17.23 -27.06 -10.20
C LEU A 181 -16.72 -25.64 -9.96
N ILE A 182 -17.46 -24.63 -10.43
CA ILE A 182 -17.17 -23.22 -10.12
C ILE A 182 -17.22 -23.01 -8.61
N LEU A 183 -18.25 -23.49 -7.92
CA LEU A 183 -18.37 -23.36 -6.47
C LEU A 183 -17.20 -24.04 -5.74
N VAL A 184 -16.74 -25.21 -6.19
CA VAL A 184 -15.54 -25.88 -5.66
C VAL A 184 -14.32 -24.96 -5.83
N GLY A 185 -14.11 -24.38 -7.01
CA GLY A 185 -13.03 -23.43 -7.26
C GLY A 185 -13.09 -22.19 -6.35
N VAL A 186 -14.30 -21.62 -6.16
CA VAL A 186 -14.54 -20.47 -5.26
C VAL A 186 -14.15 -20.82 -3.84
N LEU A 187 -14.71 -21.91 -3.30
CA LEU A 187 -14.50 -22.32 -1.90
C LEU A 187 -13.04 -22.71 -1.63
N PHE A 188 -12.43 -23.45 -2.56
CA PHE A 188 -11.03 -23.86 -2.43
C PHE A 188 -10.09 -22.65 -2.41
N THR A 189 -10.28 -21.69 -3.33
CA THR A 189 -9.48 -20.47 -3.37
C THR A 189 -9.74 -19.55 -2.17
N ALA A 190 -10.99 -19.43 -1.74
CA ALA A 190 -11.35 -18.65 -0.56
C ALA A 190 -10.73 -19.21 0.72
N LEU A 191 -10.63 -20.55 0.83
CA LEU A 191 -10.03 -21.24 1.96
C LEU A 191 -8.49 -21.04 2.00
N ILE A 192 -7.83 -21.23 0.85
CA ILE A 192 -6.37 -21.06 0.72
C ILE A 192 -5.97 -19.58 0.68
N GLN A 193 -6.89 -18.68 0.30
CA GLN A 193 -6.66 -17.24 0.07
C GLN A 193 -5.59 -16.95 -1.00
N SER A 194 -5.32 -17.88 -1.89
CA SER A 194 -4.36 -17.77 -2.98
C SER A 194 -4.87 -18.45 -4.23
N SER A 195 -5.26 -17.68 -5.25
CA SER A 195 -5.68 -18.23 -6.55
C SER A 195 -4.52 -18.87 -7.31
N SER A 196 -3.29 -18.35 -7.14
CA SER A 196 -2.09 -18.96 -7.72
C SER A 196 -1.86 -20.37 -7.16
N ALA A 197 -2.04 -20.54 -5.85
CA ALA A 197 -1.91 -21.85 -5.21
C ALA A 197 -3.05 -22.79 -5.66
N ALA A 198 -4.28 -22.32 -5.68
CA ALA A 198 -5.43 -23.12 -6.16
C ALA A 198 -5.26 -23.54 -7.63
N THR A 199 -4.86 -22.62 -8.50
CA THR A 199 -4.56 -22.91 -9.91
C THR A 199 -3.40 -23.91 -10.05
N GLY A 200 -2.35 -23.80 -9.24
CA GLY A 200 -1.24 -24.75 -9.24
C GLY A 200 -1.65 -26.18 -8.91
N VAL A 201 -2.56 -26.37 -7.93
CA VAL A 201 -3.14 -27.67 -7.61
C VAL A 201 -3.96 -28.21 -8.78
N VAL A 202 -4.81 -27.38 -9.40
CA VAL A 202 -5.60 -27.78 -10.58
C VAL A 202 -4.68 -28.17 -11.76
N ILE A 203 -3.61 -27.41 -12.00
CA ILE A 203 -2.59 -27.73 -13.00
C ILE A 203 -1.93 -29.10 -12.71
N ALA A 204 -1.59 -29.39 -11.45
CA ALA A 204 -1.04 -30.68 -11.06
C ALA A 204 -2.02 -31.84 -11.28
N MET A 205 -3.30 -31.65 -10.93
CA MET A 205 -4.34 -32.66 -11.14
C MET A 205 -4.58 -32.98 -12.63
N VAL A 206 -4.59 -31.96 -13.49
CA VAL A 206 -4.72 -32.16 -14.94
C VAL A 206 -3.46 -32.83 -15.51
N GLY A 207 -2.28 -32.41 -15.06
CA GLY A 207 -0.99 -32.99 -15.50
C GLY A 207 -0.80 -34.45 -15.10
N THR A 208 -1.51 -34.96 -14.09
CA THR A 208 -1.53 -36.37 -13.67
C THR A 208 -2.70 -37.17 -14.26
N GLY A 209 -3.60 -36.51 -15.00
CA GLY A 209 -4.78 -37.16 -15.57
C GLY A 209 -5.97 -37.35 -14.61
N VAL A 210 -5.79 -37.01 -13.33
CA VAL A 210 -6.82 -37.14 -12.28
C VAL A 210 -8.03 -36.24 -12.52
N LEU A 211 -7.81 -35.07 -13.11
CA LEU A 211 -8.88 -34.10 -13.44
C LEU A 211 -8.96 -33.89 -14.94
N PRO A 212 -10.11 -34.21 -15.58
CA PRO A 212 -10.34 -33.90 -16.99
C PRO A 212 -10.21 -32.39 -17.30
N LEU A 213 -9.59 -32.06 -18.44
CA LEU A 213 -9.31 -30.66 -18.81
C LEU A 213 -10.55 -29.78 -18.82
N ASP A 214 -11.64 -30.27 -19.43
CA ASP A 214 -12.90 -29.56 -19.58
C ASP A 214 -13.59 -29.23 -18.24
N LEU A 215 -13.45 -30.10 -17.22
CA LEU A 215 -13.93 -29.83 -15.85
C LEU A 215 -12.99 -28.83 -15.13
N ALA A 216 -11.68 -28.94 -15.36
CA ALA A 216 -10.70 -28.02 -14.80
C ALA A 216 -10.97 -26.57 -15.20
N LEU A 217 -11.44 -26.31 -16.42
CA LEU A 217 -11.77 -24.96 -16.88
C LEU A 217 -12.79 -24.28 -15.96
N PHE A 218 -13.84 -24.98 -15.50
CA PHE A 218 -14.83 -24.42 -14.59
C PHE A 218 -14.29 -24.17 -13.20
N ILE A 219 -13.39 -25.03 -12.69
CA ILE A 219 -12.73 -24.83 -11.39
C ILE A 219 -11.84 -23.58 -11.44
N ILE A 220 -11.10 -23.35 -12.53
CA ILE A 220 -10.29 -22.15 -12.74
C ILE A 220 -11.17 -20.89 -12.77
N LEU A 221 -12.32 -20.93 -13.45
CA LEU A 221 -13.26 -19.81 -13.42
C LEU A 221 -13.72 -19.49 -11.99
N GLY A 222 -14.01 -20.54 -11.20
CA GLY A 222 -14.36 -20.41 -9.80
C GLY A 222 -13.22 -19.82 -8.95
N ALA A 223 -11.98 -20.26 -9.20
CA ALA A 223 -10.81 -19.77 -8.49
C ALA A 223 -10.61 -18.24 -8.64
N ASN A 224 -10.94 -17.67 -9.80
CA ASN A 224 -10.90 -16.23 -10.02
C ASN A 224 -11.94 -15.47 -9.17
N ILE A 225 -13.17 -15.99 -9.02
CA ILE A 225 -14.15 -15.41 -8.10
C ILE A 225 -13.65 -15.53 -6.64
N GLY A 226 -13.10 -16.69 -6.28
CA GLY A 226 -12.57 -16.94 -4.92
C GLY A 226 -11.50 -15.93 -4.50
N THR A 227 -10.70 -15.41 -5.43
CA THR A 227 -9.71 -14.36 -5.17
C THR A 227 -10.35 -13.08 -4.61
N CYS A 228 -11.60 -12.79 -4.97
CA CYS A 228 -12.28 -11.58 -4.51
C CYS A 228 -12.57 -11.60 -3.01
N VAL A 229 -12.57 -12.77 -2.36
CA VAL A 229 -12.80 -12.90 -0.91
C VAL A 229 -11.77 -12.09 -0.11
N THR A 230 -10.49 -12.10 -0.52
CA THR A 230 -9.43 -11.32 0.14
C THR A 230 -9.70 -9.81 0.04
N ALA A 231 -10.14 -9.32 -1.13
CA ALA A 231 -10.50 -7.92 -1.33
C ALA A 231 -11.76 -7.54 -0.53
N LEU A 232 -12.75 -8.42 -0.45
CA LEU A 232 -13.96 -8.21 0.35
C LEU A 232 -13.61 -8.13 1.84
N LEU A 233 -12.80 -9.05 2.37
CA LEU A 233 -12.32 -9.03 3.74
C LEU A 233 -11.53 -7.75 4.04
N ALA A 234 -10.63 -7.35 3.13
CA ALA A 234 -9.87 -6.12 3.27
C ALA A 234 -10.76 -4.85 3.23
N SER A 235 -11.95 -4.92 2.68
CA SER A 235 -12.89 -3.79 2.65
C SER A 235 -13.74 -3.67 3.92
N VAL A 236 -13.75 -4.67 4.80
CA VAL A 236 -14.47 -4.63 6.09
C VAL A 236 -13.86 -3.55 6.97
N GLY A 237 -14.69 -2.66 7.52
CA GLY A 237 -14.24 -1.51 8.29
C GLY A 237 -13.65 -0.34 7.48
N ALA A 238 -13.50 -0.49 6.14
CA ALA A 238 -13.02 0.57 5.28
C ALA A 238 -14.10 1.59 4.90
N ASN A 239 -13.67 2.71 4.31
CA ASN A 239 -14.58 3.72 3.78
C ASN A 239 -15.45 3.16 2.61
N VAL A 240 -16.42 3.96 2.19
CA VAL A 240 -17.39 3.57 1.15
C VAL A 240 -16.70 3.25 -0.19
N ASN A 241 -15.67 4.02 -0.57
CA ASN A 241 -14.97 3.82 -1.83
C ASN A 241 -14.15 2.53 -1.86
N SER A 242 -13.56 2.14 -0.73
CA SER A 242 -12.86 0.85 -0.60
C SER A 242 -13.80 -0.34 -0.76
N LYS A 243 -15.02 -0.26 -0.21
CA LYS A 243 -16.07 -1.27 -0.42
C LYS A 243 -16.53 -1.32 -1.87
N ARG A 244 -16.63 -0.16 -2.53
CA ARG A 244 -16.96 -0.06 -3.96
C ARG A 244 -15.90 -0.74 -4.83
N ILE A 245 -14.61 -0.57 -4.55
CA ILE A 245 -13.57 -1.24 -5.34
C ILE A 245 -13.56 -2.76 -5.13
N ALA A 246 -13.82 -3.25 -3.93
CA ALA A 246 -13.99 -4.68 -3.67
C ALA A 246 -15.21 -5.27 -4.41
N LEU A 247 -16.32 -4.54 -4.46
CA LEU A 247 -17.49 -4.91 -5.25
C LEU A 247 -17.21 -4.92 -6.76
N ILE A 248 -16.45 -3.93 -7.26
CA ILE A 248 -16.03 -3.88 -8.67
C ILE A 248 -15.18 -5.11 -8.99
N HIS A 249 -14.23 -5.48 -8.14
CA HIS A 249 -13.38 -6.67 -8.33
C HIS A 249 -14.23 -7.94 -8.40
N PHE A 250 -15.18 -8.10 -7.47
CA PHE A 250 -16.13 -9.22 -7.51
C PHE A 250 -16.97 -9.22 -8.78
N THR A 251 -17.58 -8.08 -9.14
CA THR A 251 -18.46 -7.96 -10.31
C THR A 251 -17.71 -8.27 -11.62
N PHE A 252 -16.47 -7.78 -11.74
CA PHE A 252 -15.59 -8.05 -12.88
C PHE A 252 -15.36 -9.55 -13.06
N ASN A 253 -14.94 -10.25 -11.99
CA ASN A 253 -14.69 -11.69 -12.05
C ASN A 253 -15.98 -12.50 -12.26
N ALA A 254 -17.09 -12.10 -11.63
CA ALA A 254 -18.38 -12.76 -11.80
C ALA A 254 -18.90 -12.64 -13.24
N LEU A 255 -18.84 -11.45 -13.84
CA LEU A 255 -19.25 -11.25 -15.25
C LEU A 255 -18.37 -12.04 -16.21
N GLY A 256 -17.06 -12.05 -16.01
CA GLY A 256 -16.14 -12.87 -16.81
C GLY A 256 -16.46 -14.36 -16.68
N THR A 257 -16.66 -14.84 -15.46
CA THR A 257 -17.01 -16.24 -15.19
C THR A 257 -18.35 -16.62 -15.84
N ILE A 258 -19.39 -15.79 -15.73
CA ILE A 258 -20.69 -16.05 -16.37
C ILE A 258 -20.53 -16.17 -17.89
N LEU A 259 -19.82 -15.22 -18.51
CA LEU A 259 -19.58 -15.20 -19.94
C LEU A 259 -18.83 -16.46 -20.39
N PHE A 260 -17.72 -16.80 -19.76
CA PHE A 260 -16.90 -17.93 -20.13
C PHE A 260 -17.59 -19.26 -19.81
N THR A 261 -18.34 -19.34 -18.71
CA THR A 261 -19.17 -20.51 -18.40
C THR A 261 -20.18 -20.78 -19.52
N ALA A 262 -20.89 -19.75 -19.99
CA ALA A 262 -21.83 -19.89 -21.07
C ALA A 262 -21.16 -20.36 -22.38
N VAL A 263 -20.01 -19.76 -22.74
CA VAL A 263 -19.24 -20.12 -23.93
C VAL A 263 -18.72 -21.55 -23.83
N ILE A 264 -18.10 -21.94 -22.72
CA ILE A 264 -17.56 -23.31 -22.58
C ILE A 264 -18.68 -24.32 -22.49
N TRP A 265 -19.80 -24.03 -21.83
CA TRP A 265 -20.92 -24.97 -21.73
C TRP A 265 -21.57 -25.25 -23.08
N ILE A 266 -21.72 -24.20 -23.93
CA ILE A 266 -22.31 -24.34 -25.26
C ILE A 266 -21.33 -24.96 -26.27
N PHE A 267 -20.04 -24.59 -26.18
CA PHE A 267 -19.01 -24.95 -27.16
C PHE A 267 -17.87 -25.76 -26.51
N ARG A 268 -18.21 -26.70 -25.59
CA ARG A 268 -17.25 -27.47 -24.77
C ARG A 268 -16.14 -28.09 -25.64
N ASP A 269 -16.53 -28.88 -26.66
CA ASP A 269 -15.57 -29.58 -27.52
C ASP A 269 -14.68 -28.61 -28.31
N SER A 270 -15.24 -27.51 -28.79
CA SER A 270 -14.47 -26.49 -29.52
C SER A 270 -13.47 -25.77 -28.64
N ALA A 271 -13.84 -25.46 -27.38
CA ALA A 271 -12.96 -24.83 -26.42
C ALA A 271 -11.79 -25.76 -26.02
N VAL A 272 -12.08 -27.04 -25.77
CA VAL A 272 -11.05 -28.04 -25.48
C VAL A 272 -10.15 -28.27 -26.70
N ASN A 273 -10.72 -28.46 -27.90
CA ASN A 273 -9.96 -28.66 -29.12
C ASN A 273 -9.05 -27.47 -29.46
N LEU A 274 -9.48 -26.25 -29.18
CA LEU A 274 -8.63 -25.06 -29.32
C LEU A 274 -7.37 -25.18 -28.45
N LEU A 275 -7.52 -25.52 -27.16
CA LEU A 275 -6.40 -25.67 -26.24
C LEU A 275 -5.48 -26.83 -26.62
N VAL A 276 -6.06 -27.95 -27.08
CA VAL A 276 -5.31 -29.11 -27.62
C VAL A 276 -4.54 -28.72 -28.87
N SER A 277 -5.11 -27.91 -29.77
CA SER A 277 -4.41 -27.45 -30.96
C SER A 277 -3.22 -26.53 -30.67
N LEU A 278 -3.32 -25.73 -29.60
CA LEU A 278 -2.24 -24.85 -29.16
C LEU A 278 -1.10 -25.63 -28.50
N PHE A 279 -1.41 -26.68 -27.77
CA PHE A 279 -0.44 -27.54 -27.07
C PHE A 279 -0.76 -29.02 -27.40
N PRO A 280 -0.36 -29.50 -28.58
CA PRO A 280 -0.58 -30.89 -28.97
C PRO A 280 0.31 -31.82 -28.15
N GLY A 281 -0.21 -33.00 -27.80
CA GLY A 281 0.48 -34.00 -26.99
C GLY A 281 -0.25 -34.28 -25.67
N ASP A 282 -0.03 -35.47 -25.12
CA ASP A 282 -0.65 -35.91 -23.86
C ASP A 282 0.40 -36.03 -22.74
N ASP A 283 1.57 -35.41 -22.93
CA ASP A 283 2.55 -35.30 -21.90
C ASP A 283 2.12 -34.32 -20.79
N PRO A 284 2.59 -34.49 -19.54
CA PRO A 284 2.17 -33.67 -18.41
C PRO A 284 2.34 -32.17 -18.65
N MET A 285 3.41 -31.75 -19.37
CA MET A 285 3.67 -30.34 -19.66
C MET A 285 2.60 -29.76 -20.60
N SER A 286 2.25 -30.48 -21.68
CA SER A 286 1.23 -30.06 -22.63
C SER A 286 -0.14 -29.92 -21.93
N LEU A 287 -0.51 -30.89 -21.09
CA LEU A 287 -1.75 -30.86 -20.30
C LEU A 287 -1.78 -29.65 -19.36
N GLN A 288 -0.70 -29.40 -18.65
CA GLN A 288 -0.58 -28.28 -17.70
C GLN A 288 -0.62 -26.91 -18.41
N MET A 289 0.02 -26.80 -19.57
CA MET A 289 0.02 -25.57 -20.38
C MET A 289 -1.37 -25.24 -20.91
N ARG A 290 -2.21 -26.22 -21.25
CA ARG A 290 -3.61 -26.00 -21.67
C ARG A 290 -4.39 -25.25 -20.59
N VAL A 291 -4.28 -25.68 -19.33
CA VAL A 291 -4.95 -25.01 -18.19
C VAL A 291 -4.41 -23.60 -17.98
N SER A 292 -3.08 -23.44 -18.02
CA SER A 292 -2.43 -22.15 -17.79
C SER A 292 -2.77 -21.14 -18.88
N VAL A 293 -2.75 -21.56 -20.14
CA VAL A 293 -3.11 -20.70 -21.28
C VAL A 293 -4.59 -20.35 -21.27
N PHE A 294 -5.47 -21.29 -20.89
CA PHE A 294 -6.87 -20.96 -20.66
C PHE A 294 -7.01 -19.85 -19.60
N HIS A 295 -6.30 -19.94 -18.49
CA HIS A 295 -6.31 -18.91 -17.44
C HIS A 295 -5.85 -17.55 -17.96
N VAL A 296 -4.82 -17.50 -18.83
CA VAL A 296 -4.38 -16.28 -19.53
C VAL A 296 -5.49 -15.74 -20.44
N ILE A 297 -6.03 -16.61 -21.32
CA ILE A 297 -7.10 -16.24 -22.28
C ILE A 297 -8.30 -15.66 -21.52
N PHE A 298 -8.73 -16.31 -20.45
CA PHE A 298 -9.84 -15.85 -19.62
C PHE A 298 -9.61 -14.44 -19.08
N ASN A 299 -8.48 -14.21 -18.40
CA ASN A 299 -8.23 -12.92 -17.74
C ASN A 299 -7.97 -11.80 -18.75
N VAL A 300 -7.23 -12.06 -19.82
CA VAL A 300 -6.97 -11.05 -20.88
C VAL A 300 -8.27 -10.70 -21.61
N THR A 301 -9.04 -11.70 -22.04
CA THR A 301 -10.28 -11.48 -22.79
C THR A 301 -11.31 -10.76 -21.92
N THR A 302 -11.51 -11.18 -20.66
CA THR A 302 -12.42 -10.52 -19.73
C THR A 302 -12.01 -9.06 -19.50
N THR A 303 -10.70 -8.80 -19.33
CA THR A 303 -10.20 -7.44 -19.19
C THR A 303 -10.47 -6.61 -20.43
N LEU A 304 -10.14 -7.10 -21.63
CA LEU A 304 -10.36 -6.36 -22.88
C LEU A 304 -11.85 -6.07 -23.14
N LEU A 305 -12.72 -7.01 -22.83
CA LEU A 305 -14.16 -6.85 -22.99
C LEU A 305 -14.78 -5.86 -22.00
N LEU A 306 -14.32 -5.87 -20.74
CA LEU A 306 -14.90 -5.03 -19.69
C LEU A 306 -14.18 -3.68 -19.50
N LEU A 307 -12.98 -3.49 -20.03
CA LEU A 307 -12.22 -2.23 -19.94
C LEU A 307 -12.96 -1.01 -20.52
N PRO A 308 -13.70 -1.10 -21.65
CA PRO A 308 -14.53 0.01 -22.11
C PRO A 308 -15.63 0.41 -21.11
N PHE A 309 -16.07 -0.51 -20.27
CA PHE A 309 -17.19 -0.35 -19.34
C PHE A 309 -16.77 0.02 -17.90
N VAL A 310 -15.52 0.42 -17.68
CA VAL A 310 -15.02 0.85 -16.35
C VAL A 310 -15.94 1.87 -15.68
N LYS A 311 -16.41 2.87 -16.42
CA LYS A 311 -17.34 3.88 -15.86
C LYS A 311 -18.66 3.26 -15.41
N LEU A 312 -19.18 2.29 -16.14
CA LEU A 312 -20.43 1.58 -15.81
C LEU A 312 -20.25 0.74 -14.54
N LEU A 313 -19.12 0.03 -14.40
CA LEU A 313 -18.80 -0.74 -13.18
C LEU A 313 -18.69 0.17 -11.96
N VAL A 314 -18.06 1.34 -12.11
CA VAL A 314 -17.98 2.34 -11.04
C VAL A 314 -19.37 2.87 -10.69
N GLN A 315 -20.20 3.24 -11.66
CA GLN A 315 -21.57 3.70 -11.43
C GLN A 315 -22.41 2.62 -10.73
N TYR A 316 -22.32 1.36 -11.18
CA TYR A 316 -22.99 0.23 -10.53
C TYR A 316 -22.57 0.10 -9.06
N SER A 317 -21.27 0.18 -8.77
CA SER A 317 -20.79 0.08 -7.39
C SER A 317 -21.29 1.24 -6.50
N CYS A 318 -21.44 2.45 -7.05
CA CYS A 318 -22.02 3.60 -6.37
C CYS A 318 -23.54 3.47 -6.13
N LEU A 319 -24.25 2.79 -7.04
CA LEU A 319 -25.70 2.50 -6.86
C LEU A 319 -25.94 1.47 -5.75
N VAL A 320 -25.10 0.44 -5.68
CA VAL A 320 -25.23 -0.64 -4.69
C VAL A 320 -24.76 -0.17 -3.31
N ILE A 321 -23.61 0.51 -3.25
CA ILE A 321 -23.02 0.98 -2.01
C ILE A 321 -23.15 2.52 -1.98
N LYS A 322 -24.16 2.98 -1.27
CA LYS A 322 -24.46 4.42 -1.12
C LYS A 322 -23.51 5.09 -0.13
N ASP A 323 -23.27 6.38 -0.32
CA ASP A 323 -22.55 7.19 0.66
C ASP A 323 -23.34 7.23 1.97
N LYS A 324 -22.66 6.97 3.10
CA LYS A 324 -23.22 7.27 4.40
C LYS A 324 -23.23 8.79 4.58
N LYS A 325 -24.34 9.36 5.03
CA LYS A 325 -24.35 10.74 5.55
C LYS A 325 -23.39 10.77 6.74
N ALA A 326 -22.47 11.73 6.74
CA ALA A 326 -21.57 11.96 7.85
C ALA A 326 -22.39 12.32 9.11
N GLU A 327 -22.48 11.39 10.05
CA GLU A 327 -22.90 11.67 11.42
C GLU A 327 -21.60 11.78 12.24
N GLY A 328 -21.14 13.01 12.49
CA GLY A 328 -19.95 13.35 13.27
C GLY A 328 -18.63 13.10 12.50
N GLU A 329 -17.76 14.09 12.42
CA GLU A 329 -16.40 13.90 11.87
C GLU A 329 -15.59 13.08 12.88
N GLU A 330 -15.54 11.76 12.73
CA GLU A 330 -14.51 10.95 13.38
C GLU A 330 -13.14 11.38 12.84
N LEU A 331 -12.23 11.74 13.74
CA LEU A 331 -10.84 12.03 13.38
C LEU A 331 -10.21 10.77 12.76
N THR A 332 -9.76 10.87 11.52
CA THR A 332 -9.13 9.77 10.79
C THR A 332 -7.92 10.30 10.02
N LEU A 333 -6.90 9.46 9.85
CA LEU A 333 -5.80 9.79 8.94
C LEU A 333 -6.32 9.94 7.52
N ARG A 334 -5.84 10.96 6.82
CA ARG A 334 -6.32 11.36 5.49
C ARG A 334 -5.72 10.52 4.37
N TYR A 335 -4.43 10.21 4.48
CA TYR A 335 -3.63 9.54 3.45
C TYR A 335 -3.14 8.16 3.89
N VAL A 336 -3.18 7.82 5.16
CA VAL A 336 -2.63 6.58 5.72
C VAL A 336 -3.75 5.64 6.15
N ASP A 337 -3.59 4.36 5.82
CA ASP A 337 -4.49 3.28 6.20
C ASP A 337 -3.68 2.03 6.58
N ASP A 338 -4.11 1.28 7.58
CA ASP A 338 -3.44 0.08 8.09
C ASP A 338 -3.17 -0.99 7.02
N ARG A 339 -3.96 -1.02 5.94
CA ARG A 339 -3.78 -1.94 4.81
C ARG A 339 -2.48 -1.67 4.04
N LEU A 340 -1.96 -0.45 4.13
CA LEU A 340 -0.69 -0.07 3.52
C LEU A 340 0.52 -0.69 4.22
N LEU A 341 0.36 -1.28 5.42
CA LEU A 341 1.42 -2.03 6.10
C LEU A 341 1.93 -3.21 5.27
N SER A 342 1.10 -3.76 4.38
CA SER A 342 1.50 -4.80 3.43
C SER A 342 2.34 -4.28 2.25
N ALA A 343 2.49 -2.96 2.09
CA ALA A 343 3.26 -2.34 1.02
C ALA A 343 4.12 -1.18 1.56
N PRO A 344 5.19 -1.48 2.33
CA PRO A 344 5.98 -0.50 3.06
C PRO A 344 6.45 0.73 2.26
N PRO A 345 6.94 0.59 1.00
CA PRO A 345 7.35 1.77 0.22
C PRO A 345 6.17 2.72 -0.09
N VAL A 346 4.97 2.17 -0.28
CA VAL A 346 3.76 2.97 -0.49
C VAL A 346 3.31 3.61 0.81
N ALA A 347 3.37 2.86 1.92
CA ALA A 347 3.05 3.36 3.24
C ALA A 347 3.91 4.59 3.60
N LEU A 348 5.23 4.52 3.42
CA LEU A 348 6.15 5.64 3.67
C LEU A 348 5.83 6.87 2.82
N MET A 349 5.44 6.68 1.57
CA MET A 349 5.01 7.77 0.70
C MET A 349 3.72 8.45 1.21
N GLN A 350 2.77 7.66 1.72
CA GLN A 350 1.52 8.21 2.25
C GLN A 350 1.71 8.85 3.63
N VAL A 351 2.57 8.30 4.49
CA VAL A 351 2.99 8.94 5.74
C VAL A 351 3.60 10.33 5.47
N LYS A 352 4.46 10.43 4.45
CA LYS A 352 5.04 11.70 4.04
C LYS A 352 3.97 12.73 3.66
N LYS A 353 2.93 12.33 2.92
CA LYS A 353 1.78 13.20 2.57
C LYS A 353 0.95 13.61 3.77
N GLU A 354 0.77 12.72 4.73
CA GLU A 354 0.06 13.02 5.98
C GLU A 354 0.83 14.07 6.80
N MET A 355 2.15 13.91 6.92
CA MET A 355 3.00 14.91 7.59
C MET A 355 3.00 16.27 6.87
N GLU A 356 3.00 16.27 5.53
CA GLU A 356 2.86 17.50 4.74
C GLU A 356 1.50 18.20 5.00
N TYR A 357 0.43 17.41 5.14
CA TYR A 357 -0.88 17.95 5.54
C TYR A 357 -0.85 18.53 6.95
N MET A 358 -0.20 17.84 7.90
CA MET A 358 0.01 18.31 9.26
C MET A 358 0.81 19.62 9.31
N LEU A 359 1.88 19.75 8.48
CA LEU A 359 2.63 21.01 8.34
C LEU A 359 1.75 22.17 7.86
N ARG A 360 0.85 21.93 6.90
CA ARG A 360 -0.11 22.95 6.45
C ARG A 360 -1.10 23.36 7.53
N LEU A 361 -1.54 22.44 8.37
CA LEU A 361 -2.39 22.76 9.52
C LEU A 361 -1.63 23.58 10.56
N ALA A 362 -0.40 23.22 10.89
CA ALA A 362 0.45 23.96 11.83
C ALA A 362 0.71 25.40 11.34
N GLU A 363 1.06 25.59 10.05
CA GLU A 363 1.18 26.93 9.44
C GLU A 363 -0.14 27.72 9.55
N THR A 364 -1.27 27.06 9.27
CA THR A 364 -2.59 27.69 9.38
C THR A 364 -2.84 28.12 10.82
N ASN A 365 -2.51 27.29 11.82
CA ASN A 365 -2.72 27.59 13.23
C ASN A 365 -1.83 28.75 13.70
N VAL A 366 -0.56 28.80 13.28
CA VAL A 366 0.31 29.96 13.55
C VAL A 366 -0.31 31.25 13.01
N ASN A 367 -0.86 31.23 11.78
CA ASN A 367 -1.49 32.40 11.20
C ASN A 367 -2.82 32.77 11.91
N LEU A 368 -3.64 31.76 12.25
CA LEU A 368 -4.90 31.98 12.97
C LEU A 368 -4.69 32.53 14.38
N SER A 369 -3.64 32.11 15.09
CA SER A 369 -3.34 32.60 16.44
C SER A 369 -3.07 34.11 16.46
N PHE A 370 -2.30 34.62 15.49
CA PHE A 370 -2.07 36.05 15.36
C PHE A 370 -3.32 36.79 14.85
N ALA A 371 -4.07 36.23 13.91
CA ALA A 371 -5.35 36.82 13.47
C ALA A 371 -6.37 36.89 14.62
N ALA A 372 -6.43 35.86 15.47
CA ALA A 372 -7.27 35.86 16.66
C ALA A 372 -6.80 36.89 17.70
N MET A 373 -5.48 37.05 17.87
CA MET A 373 -4.86 38.06 18.73
C MET A 373 -5.27 39.48 18.31
N ASP A 374 -5.27 39.77 17.01
CA ASP A 374 -5.60 41.08 16.45
C ASP A 374 -7.13 41.36 16.46
N THR A 375 -7.94 40.40 16.08
CA THR A 375 -9.38 40.59 15.81
C THR A 375 -10.31 40.17 16.95
N GLY A 376 -9.92 39.19 17.75
CA GLY A 376 -10.77 38.58 18.78
C GLY A 376 -11.89 37.72 18.22
N SER A 377 -11.74 37.17 17.02
CA SER A 377 -12.77 36.40 16.35
C SER A 377 -12.95 35.01 16.96
N ALA A 378 -14.15 34.70 17.46
CA ALA A 378 -14.51 33.38 17.96
C ALA A 378 -14.44 32.28 16.86
N GLU A 379 -14.56 32.66 15.60
CA GLU A 379 -14.40 31.75 14.46
C GLU A 379 -12.95 31.29 14.32
N HIS A 380 -11.98 32.19 14.51
CA HIS A 380 -10.56 31.85 14.50
C HIS A 380 -10.21 30.92 15.66
N ASP A 381 -10.75 31.16 16.85
CA ASP A 381 -10.53 30.35 18.04
C ASP A 381 -11.02 28.90 17.83
N GLU A 382 -12.24 28.75 17.32
CA GLU A 382 -12.83 27.43 17.07
C GLU A 382 -12.05 26.66 16.00
N ARG A 383 -11.68 27.31 14.90
CA ARG A 383 -10.92 26.69 13.82
C ARG A 383 -9.51 26.27 14.25
N LEU A 384 -8.85 27.08 15.09
CA LEU A 384 -7.54 26.74 15.67
C LEU A 384 -7.64 25.46 16.49
N ARG A 385 -8.61 25.37 17.40
CA ARG A 385 -8.83 24.18 18.23
C ARG A 385 -9.16 22.92 17.42
N GLN A 386 -9.98 23.06 16.37
CA GLN A 386 -10.28 21.95 15.47
C GLN A 386 -9.03 21.45 14.75
N ASN A 387 -8.20 22.35 14.25
CA ASN A 387 -6.94 21.99 13.59
C ASN A 387 -5.96 21.34 14.59
N GLU A 388 -5.88 21.83 15.83
CA GLU A 388 -5.03 21.29 16.90
C GLU A 388 -5.44 19.86 17.25
N ALA A 389 -6.73 19.59 17.41
CA ALA A 389 -7.23 18.24 17.63
C ALA A 389 -6.87 17.29 16.48
N VAL A 390 -6.80 17.78 15.23
CA VAL A 390 -6.34 17.00 14.08
C VAL A 390 -4.84 16.77 14.12
N ILE A 391 -4.03 17.75 14.52
CA ILE A 391 -2.57 17.65 14.65
C ILE A 391 -2.22 16.58 15.68
N ASP A 392 -2.78 16.67 16.89
CA ASP A 392 -2.60 15.72 17.99
C ASP A 392 -2.99 14.30 17.60
N PHE A 393 -4.18 14.16 17.03
CA PHE A 393 -4.67 12.86 16.55
C PHE A 393 -3.71 12.27 15.51
N THR A 394 -3.29 13.10 14.54
CA THR A 394 -2.40 12.67 13.44
C THR A 394 -1.04 12.24 13.99
N ASN A 395 -0.43 13.01 14.90
CA ASN A 395 0.81 12.65 15.57
C ASN A 395 0.71 11.28 16.23
N HIS A 396 -0.31 11.08 17.06
CA HIS A 396 -0.51 9.84 17.80
C HIS A 396 -0.80 8.62 16.88
N ALA A 397 -1.65 8.80 15.86
CA ALA A 397 -2.03 7.76 14.92
C ALA A 397 -0.85 7.35 14.00
N LEU A 398 -0.10 8.34 13.47
CA LEU A 398 1.08 8.06 12.65
C LEU A 398 2.21 7.42 13.45
N THR A 399 2.43 7.84 14.68
CA THR A 399 3.42 7.22 15.57
C THR A 399 3.14 5.73 15.74
N LYS A 400 1.88 5.35 16.04
CA LYS A 400 1.47 3.95 16.13
C LYS A 400 1.63 3.20 14.81
N PHE A 401 1.28 3.83 13.69
CA PHE A 401 1.42 3.25 12.37
C PHE A 401 2.89 2.99 12.02
N LEU A 402 3.77 3.96 12.25
CA LEU A 402 5.21 3.84 11.99
C LEU A 402 5.89 2.75 12.83
N ILE A 403 5.50 2.59 14.10
CA ILE A 403 5.97 1.49 14.96
C ILE A 403 5.59 0.13 14.35
N ARG A 404 4.37 -0.02 13.84
CA ARG A 404 3.95 -1.27 13.18
C ARG A 404 4.66 -1.48 11.85
N LEU A 405 4.86 -0.41 11.08
CA LEU A 405 5.54 -0.46 9.81
C LEU A 405 7.02 -0.84 9.96
N SER A 406 7.71 -0.38 11.01
CA SER A 406 9.13 -0.66 11.26
C SER A 406 9.44 -2.15 11.40
N ALA A 407 8.45 -2.96 11.82
CA ALA A 407 8.61 -4.41 11.92
C ALA A 407 8.73 -5.14 10.57
N SER A 408 8.36 -4.48 9.45
CA SER A 408 8.27 -5.08 8.11
C SER A 408 9.18 -4.44 7.07
N VAL A 409 10.03 -3.48 7.45
CA VAL A 409 10.90 -2.73 6.53
C VAL A 409 12.36 -3.18 6.62
N ASP A 410 13.14 -2.81 5.60
CA ASP A 410 14.60 -2.98 5.59
C ASP A 410 15.31 -1.87 6.40
N GLN A 411 16.63 -2.03 6.59
CA GLN A 411 17.48 -1.12 7.35
C GLN A 411 17.50 0.32 6.79
N ARG A 412 17.25 0.50 5.49
CA ARG A 412 17.20 1.82 4.85
C ARG A 412 15.89 2.52 5.19
N ASP A 413 14.79 1.82 5.05
CA ASP A 413 13.45 2.35 5.33
C ASP A 413 13.25 2.54 6.84
N GLU A 414 13.89 1.72 7.69
CA GLU A 414 13.93 1.91 9.15
C GLU A 414 14.55 3.28 9.53
N ARG A 415 15.62 3.70 8.85
CA ARG A 415 16.20 5.03 9.06
C ARG A 415 15.27 6.17 8.63
N ILE A 416 14.53 5.97 7.54
CA ILE A 416 13.49 6.93 7.12
C ILE A 416 12.40 7.03 8.17
N ILE A 417 11.96 5.91 8.73
CA ILE A 417 10.98 5.88 9.82
C ILE A 417 11.50 6.64 11.05
N GLY A 418 12.78 6.42 11.41
CA GLY A 418 13.43 7.15 12.51
C GLY A 418 13.39 8.66 12.30
N SER A 419 13.68 9.13 11.08
CA SER A 419 13.58 10.54 10.71
C SER A 419 12.13 11.06 10.79
N TYR A 420 11.16 10.26 10.39
CA TYR A 420 9.73 10.66 10.43
C TYR A 420 9.21 10.84 11.86
N PHE A 421 9.72 10.09 12.85
CA PHE A 421 9.39 10.35 14.25
C PHE A 421 9.86 11.74 14.72
N HIS A 422 11.05 12.20 14.29
CA HIS A 422 11.50 13.54 14.58
C HIS A 422 10.61 14.59 13.92
N VAL A 423 10.27 14.41 12.64
CA VAL A 423 9.37 15.33 11.92
C VAL A 423 8.00 15.43 12.60
N LEU A 424 7.42 14.31 13.04
CA LEU A 424 6.13 14.31 13.72
C LEU A 424 6.17 15.10 15.04
N ASN A 425 7.23 14.93 15.80
CA ASN A 425 7.42 15.68 17.04
C ASN A 425 7.61 17.18 16.78
N ASP A 426 8.40 17.55 15.77
CA ASP A 426 8.60 18.96 15.42
C ASP A 426 7.31 19.61 14.89
N LEU A 427 6.47 18.87 14.13
CA LEU A 427 5.18 19.37 13.65
C LEU A 427 4.18 19.63 14.79
N GLU A 428 4.13 18.74 15.77
CA GLU A 428 3.29 18.91 16.96
C GLU A 428 3.79 20.12 17.80
N ARG A 429 5.11 20.26 17.98
CA ARG A 429 5.67 21.42 18.68
C ARG A 429 5.34 22.75 18.03
N ILE A 430 5.27 22.81 16.70
CA ILE A 430 4.79 24.02 16.00
C ILE A 430 3.31 24.29 16.32
N GLY A 431 2.47 23.25 16.40
CA GLY A 431 1.09 23.33 16.86
C GLY A 431 0.98 23.90 18.29
N ASP A 432 1.73 23.32 19.23
CA ASP A 432 1.83 23.80 20.62
C ASP A 432 2.18 25.31 20.69
N HIS A 433 3.17 25.75 19.89
CA HIS A 433 3.54 27.17 19.85
C HIS A 433 2.42 28.06 19.29
N ALA A 434 1.66 27.58 18.30
CA ALA A 434 0.50 28.30 17.78
C ALA A 434 -0.60 28.44 18.85
N GLU A 435 -0.85 27.40 19.67
CA GLU A 435 -1.76 27.46 20.80
C GLU A 435 -1.27 28.45 21.86
N ASN A 436 0.01 28.42 22.20
CA ASN A 436 0.61 29.40 23.13
C ASN A 436 0.43 30.86 22.65
N PHE A 437 0.61 31.15 21.35
CA PHE A 437 0.34 32.49 20.81
C PHE A 437 -1.12 32.88 20.92
N HIS A 438 -2.03 31.94 20.72
CA HIS A 438 -3.45 32.14 20.88
C HIS A 438 -3.80 32.47 22.35
N GLU A 439 -3.26 31.70 23.32
CA GLU A 439 -3.46 31.93 24.75
C GLU A 439 -2.94 33.31 25.16
N ILE A 440 -1.74 33.71 24.69
CA ILE A 440 -1.18 35.05 24.90
C ILE A 440 -2.18 36.11 24.42
N GLY A 441 -2.73 35.98 23.22
CA GLY A 441 -3.70 36.91 22.65
C GLY A 441 -4.98 37.01 23.47
N MET A 442 -5.52 35.87 23.96
CA MET A 442 -6.69 35.84 24.82
C MET A 442 -6.42 36.51 26.18
N GLU A 443 -5.28 36.22 26.79
CA GLU A 443 -4.93 36.78 28.10
C GLU A 443 -4.70 38.29 28.02
N MET A 444 -3.96 38.78 27.01
CA MET A 444 -3.77 40.21 26.77
C MET A 444 -5.10 40.94 26.60
N ARG A 445 -6.02 40.34 25.85
CA ARG A 445 -7.36 40.91 25.64
C ARG A 445 -8.17 40.97 26.93
N SER A 446 -8.15 39.90 27.74
CA SER A 446 -8.85 39.85 29.01
C SER A 446 -8.37 40.94 30.00
N LYS A 447 -7.10 41.33 29.87
CA LYS A 447 -6.47 42.40 30.67
C LYS A 447 -6.58 43.78 30.04
N GLY A 448 -7.16 43.89 28.84
CA GLY A 448 -7.27 45.18 28.13
C GLY A 448 -5.94 45.76 27.67
N ILE A 449 -4.90 44.95 27.48
CA ILE A 449 -3.58 45.37 27.02
C ILE A 449 -3.31 44.89 25.59
N ALA A 450 -2.47 45.61 24.85
CA ALA A 450 -2.12 45.32 23.49
C ALA A 450 -0.64 45.68 23.20
N PHE A 451 -0.09 45.03 22.17
CA PHE A 451 1.22 45.41 21.66
C PHE A 451 1.21 46.82 21.05
N SER A 452 2.26 47.60 21.26
CA SER A 452 2.48 48.87 20.58
C SER A 452 2.63 48.65 19.07
N ASP A 453 2.43 49.71 18.25
CA ASP A 453 2.61 49.63 16.79
C ASP A 453 4.01 49.16 16.40
N ARG A 454 5.02 49.60 17.16
CA ARG A 454 6.41 49.15 17.01
C ARG A 454 6.55 47.64 17.27
N ALA A 455 6.03 47.17 18.41
CA ALA A 455 6.10 45.75 18.75
C ALA A 455 5.37 44.87 17.72
N ARG A 456 4.21 45.33 17.22
CA ARG A 456 3.49 44.67 16.12
C ARG A 456 4.31 44.59 14.85
N GLY A 457 4.98 45.68 14.46
CA GLY A 457 5.87 45.70 13.31
C GLY A 457 7.09 44.77 13.46
N GLU A 458 7.69 44.71 14.65
CA GLU A 458 8.80 43.83 14.97
C GLU A 458 8.39 42.35 14.89
N ILE A 459 7.24 41.97 15.45
CA ILE A 459 6.64 40.63 15.39
C ILE A 459 6.28 40.27 13.94
N ALA A 460 5.68 41.21 13.18
CA ALA A 460 5.29 40.96 11.79
C ALA A 460 6.50 40.67 10.90
N ALA A 461 7.62 41.40 11.05
CA ALA A 461 8.83 41.12 10.30
C ALA A 461 9.43 39.74 10.58
N MET A 462 9.35 39.25 11.82
CA MET A 462 9.79 37.92 12.20
C MET A 462 8.87 36.84 11.61
N ARG A 463 7.55 37.07 11.62
CA ARG A 463 6.56 36.20 10.99
C ARG A 463 6.75 36.06 9.48
N ASP A 464 7.15 37.13 8.79
CA ASP A 464 7.45 37.09 7.35
C ASP A 464 8.63 36.15 7.04
N SER A 465 9.66 36.15 7.88
CA SER A 465 10.78 35.19 7.79
C SER A 465 10.30 33.75 7.99
N ILE A 466 9.48 33.50 9.00
CA ILE A 466 8.90 32.18 9.29
C ILE A 466 7.97 31.70 8.17
N ALA A 467 7.16 32.58 7.57
CA ALA A 467 6.32 32.21 6.43
C ALA A 467 7.14 31.74 5.22
N ARG A 468 8.32 32.37 4.97
CA ARG A 468 9.28 31.90 3.95
C ARG A 468 9.87 30.54 4.33
N MET A 469 10.18 30.29 5.60
CA MET A 469 10.67 29.00 6.07
C MET A 469 9.62 27.89 5.91
N PHE A 470 8.33 28.15 6.19
CA PHE A 470 7.23 27.22 5.91
C PHE A 470 7.16 26.87 4.43
N ALA A 471 7.31 27.85 3.53
CA ALA A 471 7.29 27.60 2.08
C ALA A 471 8.43 26.69 1.63
N ILE A 472 9.64 26.86 2.19
CA ILE A 472 10.80 26.01 1.91
C ILE A 472 10.58 24.60 2.47
N SER A 473 10.09 24.49 3.70
CA SER A 473 9.80 23.20 4.33
C SER A 473 8.74 22.41 3.58
N LYS A 474 7.68 23.06 3.07
CA LYS A 474 6.70 22.44 2.18
C LYS A 474 7.33 21.92 0.88
N ASP A 475 8.20 22.73 0.25
CA ASP A 475 8.92 22.31 -0.96
C ASP A 475 9.83 21.08 -0.71
N ALA A 476 10.40 20.94 0.50
CA ALA A 476 11.18 19.77 0.88
C ALA A 476 10.35 18.46 0.88
N PHE A 477 9.07 18.52 1.23
CA PHE A 477 8.17 17.36 1.14
C PHE A 477 7.87 16.95 -0.31
N GLU A 478 7.77 17.91 -1.24
CA GLU A 478 7.41 17.64 -2.63
C GLU A 478 8.63 17.24 -3.48
N ASN A 479 9.71 18.03 -3.41
CA ASN A 479 10.77 18.03 -4.42
C ASN A 479 12.14 17.52 -3.92
N LEU A 480 12.36 17.41 -2.61
CA LEU A 480 13.63 16.97 -1.98
C LEU A 480 14.86 17.79 -2.43
N HIS A 481 14.71 19.10 -2.63
CA HIS A 481 15.77 19.98 -3.11
C HIS A 481 16.77 20.30 -1.97
N ARG A 482 17.92 19.62 -1.95
CA ARG A 482 19.00 19.88 -0.96
C ARG A 482 19.54 21.29 -1.00
N GLU A 483 19.52 21.93 -2.16
CA GLU A 483 20.04 23.29 -2.35
C GLU A 483 19.29 24.33 -1.51
N ARG A 484 18.01 24.12 -1.25
CA ARG A 484 17.18 25.03 -0.44
C ARG A 484 17.39 24.89 1.07
N LEU A 485 18.09 23.85 1.54
CA LEU A 485 18.41 23.71 2.96
C LEU A 485 19.37 24.82 3.43
N ALA A 486 20.31 25.25 2.59
CA ALA A 486 21.19 26.36 2.91
C ALA A 486 20.42 27.69 3.05
N GLU A 487 19.38 27.91 2.22
CA GLU A 487 18.48 29.06 2.36
C GLU A 487 17.67 28.98 3.66
N LEU A 488 17.19 27.78 4.02
CA LEU A 488 16.45 27.55 5.26
C LEU A 488 17.29 27.85 6.49
N THR A 489 18.55 27.38 6.53
CA THR A 489 19.50 27.68 7.62
C THR A 489 19.82 29.18 7.69
N ALA A 490 20.05 29.83 6.56
CA ALA A 490 20.33 31.27 6.54
C ALA A 490 19.15 32.11 7.06
N LEU A 491 17.90 31.65 6.83
CA LEU A 491 16.71 32.29 7.38
C LEU A 491 16.61 32.10 8.89
N GLU A 492 16.95 30.92 9.39
CA GLU A 492 16.96 30.61 10.83
C GLU A 492 18.04 31.43 11.56
N ASP A 493 19.29 31.46 11.05
CA ASP A 493 20.35 32.33 11.58
C ASP A 493 19.90 33.82 11.64
N GLY A 494 19.13 34.26 10.62
CA GLY A 494 18.54 35.60 10.60
C GLY A 494 17.46 35.80 11.66
N VAL A 495 16.62 34.79 11.92
CA VAL A 495 15.59 34.83 12.98
C VAL A 495 16.25 34.85 14.36
N ASP A 496 17.31 34.09 14.60
CA ASP A 496 18.09 34.09 15.83
C ASP A 496 18.73 35.45 16.15
N THR A 497 19.33 36.06 15.11
CA THR A 497 19.88 37.42 15.22
C THR A 497 18.76 38.41 15.54
N GLN A 498 17.66 38.35 14.83
CA GLN A 498 16.49 39.21 15.01
C GLN A 498 15.90 39.06 16.43
N LYS A 499 15.74 37.82 16.95
CA LYS A 499 15.32 37.56 18.32
C LYS A 499 16.21 38.29 19.33
N SER A 500 17.51 38.13 19.16
CA SER A 500 18.48 38.71 20.09
C SER A 500 18.42 40.24 20.10
N GLU A 501 18.30 40.87 18.92
CA GLU A 501 18.15 42.32 18.78
C GLU A 501 16.83 42.86 19.36
N LEU A 502 15.70 42.12 19.08
CA LEU A 502 14.37 42.50 19.54
C LEU A 502 14.26 42.43 21.06
N ILE A 503 14.78 41.37 21.68
CA ILE A 503 14.79 41.22 23.16
C ILE A 503 15.66 42.27 23.80
N ALA A 504 16.90 42.52 23.32
CA ALA A 504 17.79 43.55 23.85
C ALA A 504 17.16 44.95 23.69
N GLY A 505 16.62 45.28 22.52
CA GLY A 505 15.95 46.55 22.27
C GLY A 505 14.70 46.74 23.12
N HIS A 506 13.95 45.68 23.41
CA HIS A 506 12.81 45.73 24.31
C HIS A 506 13.21 46.05 25.75
N PHE A 507 14.24 45.39 26.30
CA PHE A 507 14.75 45.68 27.63
C PHE A 507 15.30 47.11 27.77
N THR A 508 15.97 47.64 26.73
CA THR A 508 16.41 49.04 26.70
C THR A 508 15.22 50.00 26.81
N ARG A 509 14.18 49.77 25.99
CA ARG A 509 12.94 50.59 26.02
C ARG A 509 12.21 50.49 27.38
N LEU A 510 12.26 49.31 27.99
CA LEU A 510 11.65 49.12 29.32
C LEU A 510 12.39 49.91 30.38
N ALA A 511 13.75 49.91 30.37
CA ALA A 511 14.57 50.66 31.28
C ALA A 511 14.42 52.19 31.12
N GLU A 512 14.12 52.65 29.90
CA GLU A 512 13.85 54.06 29.60
C GLU A 512 12.40 54.49 29.94
N GLY A 513 11.55 53.56 30.40
CA GLY A 513 10.13 53.84 30.67
C GLY A 513 9.26 53.98 29.41
N ASN A 514 9.77 53.58 28.24
CA ASN A 514 9.10 53.69 26.92
C ASN A 514 8.27 52.45 26.57
N CYS A 515 8.13 51.48 27.49
CA CYS A 515 7.32 50.28 27.32
C CYS A 515 6.42 50.03 28.52
N ASN A 516 5.24 49.45 28.27
CA ASN A 516 4.36 48.98 29.33
C ASN A 516 4.92 47.65 29.90
N ILE A 517 5.20 47.63 31.21
CA ILE A 517 5.76 46.48 31.92
C ILE A 517 4.82 45.26 31.87
N ASP A 518 3.51 45.49 31.88
CA ASP A 518 2.49 44.42 31.85
C ASP A 518 2.47 43.65 30.51
N VAL A 519 2.96 44.27 29.42
CA VAL A 519 3.03 43.68 28.09
C VAL A 519 4.36 42.92 27.85
N SER A 520 5.38 43.24 28.68
CA SER A 520 6.75 42.71 28.51
C SER A 520 6.83 41.16 28.49
N PRO A 521 6.17 40.42 29.39
CA PRO A 521 6.21 38.95 29.35
C PRO A 521 5.62 38.39 28.04
N TYR A 522 4.52 38.94 27.55
CA TYR A 522 3.84 38.50 26.33
C TYR A 522 4.69 38.75 25.08
N TYR A 523 5.32 39.94 24.99
CA TYR A 523 6.21 40.25 23.90
C TYR A 523 7.41 39.29 23.85
N SER A 524 8.08 39.09 25.00
CA SER A 524 9.22 38.19 25.09
C SER A 524 8.84 36.74 24.75
N SER A 525 7.69 36.24 25.27
CA SER A 525 7.20 34.89 24.99
C SER A 525 6.83 34.71 23.50
N THR A 526 6.24 35.74 22.87
CA THR A 526 5.92 35.71 21.45
C THR A 526 7.17 35.63 20.57
N VAL A 527 8.18 36.47 20.85
CA VAL A 527 9.44 36.49 20.09
C VAL A 527 10.23 35.19 20.27
N LEU A 528 10.32 34.66 21.50
CA LEU A 528 10.96 33.36 21.76
C LEU A 528 10.20 32.19 21.12
N GLY A 529 8.88 32.21 21.17
CA GLY A 529 8.06 31.18 20.52
C GLY A 529 8.21 31.15 18.99
N LEU A 530 8.33 32.34 18.38
CA LEU A 530 8.56 32.42 16.91
C LEU A 530 9.93 31.86 16.52
N GLU A 531 10.96 32.10 17.31
CA GLU A 531 12.28 31.50 17.07
C GLU A 531 12.23 29.97 17.20
N ARG A 532 11.51 29.45 18.21
CA ARG A 532 11.31 27.99 18.34
C ARG A 532 10.59 27.38 17.12
N VAL A 533 9.61 28.08 16.57
CA VAL A 533 8.96 27.64 15.31
C VAL A 533 9.97 27.57 14.17
N ALA A 534 10.92 28.53 14.08
CA ALA A 534 11.98 28.52 13.08
C ALA A 534 12.92 27.31 13.24
N ASP A 535 13.37 27.02 14.49
CA ASP A 535 14.17 25.84 14.82
C ASP A 535 13.52 24.55 14.34
N HIS A 536 12.23 24.36 14.65
CA HIS A 536 11.47 23.17 14.26
C HIS A 536 11.34 23.05 12.74
N LEU A 537 11.16 24.16 12.01
CA LEU A 537 11.09 24.15 10.55
C LEU A 537 12.41 23.73 9.89
N VAL A 538 13.56 24.14 10.45
CA VAL A 538 14.88 23.68 9.99
C VAL A 538 15.02 22.17 10.22
N ASN A 539 14.71 21.70 11.43
CA ASN A 539 14.75 20.26 11.75
C ASN A 539 13.90 19.42 10.79
N ILE A 540 12.67 19.87 10.50
CA ILE A 540 11.77 19.21 9.52
C ILE A 540 12.42 19.17 8.14
N GLY A 541 12.93 20.30 7.64
CA GLY A 541 13.57 20.38 6.33
C GLY A 541 14.73 19.39 6.19
N TYR A 542 15.63 19.38 7.15
CA TYR A 542 16.77 18.46 7.16
C TYR A 542 16.34 17.00 7.30
N SER A 543 15.41 16.69 8.19
CA SER A 543 14.92 15.33 8.42
C SER A 543 14.24 14.72 7.19
N ILE A 544 13.52 15.54 6.41
CA ILE A 544 12.85 15.07 5.17
C ILE A 544 13.84 14.89 4.03
N VAL A 545 14.80 15.82 3.85
CA VAL A 545 15.73 15.79 2.73
C VAL A 545 16.90 14.84 2.98
N ASN A 546 17.34 14.71 4.23
CA ASN A 546 18.47 13.86 4.62
C ASN A 546 18.14 12.91 5.80
N PRO A 547 17.24 11.94 5.62
CA PRO A 547 16.77 11.07 6.71
C PRO A 547 17.85 10.17 7.33
N THR A 548 19.07 10.15 6.79
CA THR A 548 20.17 9.28 7.25
C THR A 548 21.17 9.96 8.17
N GLY A 549 20.95 11.23 8.51
CA GLY A 549 21.66 11.90 9.61
C GLY A 549 23.19 12.02 9.47
N SER A 550 23.74 12.10 8.25
CA SER A 550 25.14 12.50 8.09
C SER A 550 25.23 14.03 8.04
N GLN A 551 25.35 14.65 9.20
CA GLN A 551 25.87 16.03 9.32
C GLN A 551 27.38 16.12 9.00
N THR A 552 27.98 15.08 8.47
CA THR A 552 29.41 15.05 8.12
C THR A 552 29.56 14.79 6.64
N GLU A 553 29.54 15.83 5.85
CA GLU A 553 30.37 16.04 4.67
C GLU A 553 30.19 17.49 4.17
N SER A 554 30.63 18.44 5.00
CA SER A 554 31.13 19.74 4.54
C SER A 554 32.65 19.67 4.54
N ASN A 555 33.23 19.22 3.43
CA ASN A 555 34.58 19.58 3.00
C ASN A 555 34.59 19.70 1.49
#